data_8945feb556d3c0cf220cb2f500124052
#
_entry.id   8945feb556d3c0cf220cb2f500124052
#
_cell.length_a   1.000
_cell.length_b   1.000
_cell.length_c   1.000
_cell.angle_alpha   90.00
_cell.angle_beta   90.00
_cell.angle_gamma   90.00
#
_symmetry.space_group_name_H-M   'P 1'
#
loop_
_entity.id
_entity.type
_entity.pdbx_description
1 polymer ?
#
loop_
_entity_poly.entity_id
_entity_poly.type
_entity_poly.pdbx_seq_one_letter_code
_entity_poly.pdbx_strand_id
1 'polypeptide(L)'
;MHVAELIWNSWENGQKIISLPKKLIPSSRKEAYKIQENLEKFSNDIIVGWKIAATSKEGQKHIGVGGPLAGRILHNKLYKPEDTLIFGHNKMAVAEPEFAFKIGKTLKPTKTLYNLEDVMKLVESLHLSIELPDSRFKNFATVGEFNLILDNACAHQFAISQGIDYPWQSLDLSKHKVKIYNSANLQHDGIGANVLGDPRIALTWLVNELSQNDITIYKGMIVSTGTCSMPLPIKSGDKITADFGDLGSISINTK
;
A
#
# COMPACT_ATOMS: atom_id res chain seq x y z
N MET A 1 15.30 13.93 18.77
CA MET A 1 15.13 13.16 17.51
C MET A 1 13.63 12.97 17.29
N HIS A 2 13.14 13.35 16.13
CA HIS A 2 11.74 13.19 15.75
C HIS A 2 11.47 11.73 15.36
N VAL A 3 10.30 11.15 15.72
CA VAL A 3 10.02 9.73 15.43
C VAL A 3 10.05 9.45 13.93
N ALA A 4 9.48 10.34 13.10
CA ALA A 4 9.51 10.17 11.64
C ALA A 4 10.95 10.19 11.08
N GLU A 5 11.85 10.98 11.68
CA GLU A 5 13.29 10.98 11.33
C GLU A 5 13.93 9.61 11.64
N LEU A 6 13.62 9.04 12.81
CA LEU A 6 14.08 7.71 13.17
C LEU A 6 13.58 6.64 12.19
N ILE A 7 12.29 6.69 11.82
CA ILE A 7 11.69 5.78 10.82
C ILE A 7 12.38 5.95 9.47
N TRP A 8 12.59 7.20 9.02
CA TRP A 8 13.25 7.47 7.74
C TRP A 8 14.71 6.98 7.72
N ASN A 9 15.48 7.30 8.74
CA ASN A 9 16.86 6.81 8.85
C ASN A 9 16.94 5.29 8.88
N SER A 10 16.01 4.63 9.57
CA SER A 10 15.90 3.18 9.59
C SER A 10 15.57 2.61 8.20
N TRP A 11 14.72 3.30 7.44
CA TRP A 11 14.38 2.94 6.06
C TRP A 11 15.61 3.00 5.13
N GLU A 12 16.33 4.11 5.15
CA GLU A 12 17.49 4.32 4.28
C GLU A 12 18.69 3.41 4.64
N ASN A 13 18.92 3.19 5.93
CA ASN A 13 20.08 2.42 6.40
C ASN A 13 19.80 0.92 6.58
N GLY A 14 18.55 0.46 6.42
CA GLY A 14 18.15 -0.93 6.63
C GLY A 14 18.23 -1.42 8.07
N GLN A 15 18.47 -0.52 9.03
CA GLN A 15 18.51 -0.85 10.45
C GLN A 15 17.09 -1.02 11.00
N LYS A 16 16.84 -2.12 11.68
CA LYS A 16 15.51 -2.38 12.25
C LYS A 16 15.37 -1.85 13.67
N ILE A 17 14.27 -1.16 13.93
CA ILE A 17 13.88 -0.66 15.25
C ILE A 17 13.32 -1.84 16.05
N ILE A 18 13.85 -2.07 17.24
CA ILE A 18 13.35 -3.13 18.14
C ILE A 18 12.06 -2.66 18.82
N SER A 19 12.07 -1.46 19.38
CA SER A 19 10.90 -0.82 20.02
C SER A 19 11.12 0.68 20.12
N LEU A 20 10.04 1.44 20.20
CA LEU A 20 10.08 2.86 20.57
C LEU A 20 10.00 3.03 22.09
N PRO A 21 10.65 4.06 22.65
CA PRO A 21 10.35 4.48 24.01
C PRO A 21 8.87 4.79 24.19
N LYS A 22 8.25 4.37 25.31
CA LYS A 22 6.82 4.53 25.56
C LYS A 22 6.27 5.94 25.29
N LYS A 23 7.05 6.97 25.65
CA LYS A 23 6.71 8.40 25.45
C LYS A 23 6.64 8.84 23.97
N LEU A 24 7.15 8.03 23.05
CA LEU A 24 7.17 8.30 21.61
C LEU A 24 6.12 7.47 20.83
N ILE A 25 5.41 6.58 21.52
CA ILE A 25 4.34 5.78 20.92
C ILE A 25 3.10 6.66 20.83
N PRO A 26 2.48 6.82 19.62
CA PRO A 26 1.25 7.58 19.48
C PRO A 26 0.10 6.98 20.31
N SER A 27 -0.79 7.84 20.78
CA SER A 27 -1.95 7.43 21.58
C SER A 27 -3.24 7.25 20.74
N SER A 28 -3.19 7.63 19.45
CA SER A 28 -4.32 7.54 18.53
C SER A 28 -3.86 7.42 17.07
N ARG A 29 -4.79 6.97 16.19
CA ARG A 29 -4.56 6.94 14.73
C ARG A 29 -4.22 8.34 14.20
N LYS A 30 -4.94 9.38 14.63
CA LYS A 30 -4.69 10.76 14.22
C LYS A 30 -3.27 11.22 14.56
N GLU A 31 -2.79 10.93 15.76
CA GLU A 31 -1.41 11.24 16.16
C GLU A 31 -0.39 10.46 15.33
N ALA A 32 -0.65 9.17 15.08
CA ALA A 32 0.22 8.34 14.26
C ALA A 32 0.32 8.85 12.81
N TYR A 33 -0.80 9.22 12.18
CA TYR A 33 -0.80 9.84 10.84
C TYR A 33 -0.11 11.19 10.80
N LYS A 34 -0.21 11.99 11.87
CA LYS A 34 0.52 13.26 11.97
C LYS A 34 2.03 13.06 12.07
N ILE A 35 2.48 12.00 12.74
CA ILE A 35 3.90 11.62 12.75
C ILE A 35 4.31 11.13 11.36
N GLN A 36 3.53 10.23 10.76
CA GLN A 36 3.76 9.69 9.42
C GLN A 36 3.88 10.79 8.36
N GLU A 37 3.10 11.88 8.45
CA GLU A 37 3.15 13.02 7.54
C GLU A 37 4.55 13.64 7.44
N ASN A 38 5.33 13.62 8.51
CA ASN A 38 6.68 14.16 8.50
C ASN A 38 7.68 13.32 7.68
N LEU A 39 7.30 12.13 7.19
CA LEU A 39 8.15 11.36 6.26
C LEU A 39 8.46 12.15 4.99
N GLU A 40 7.51 12.92 4.47
CA GLU A 40 7.73 13.80 3.31
C GLU A 40 8.88 14.77 3.54
N LYS A 41 8.92 15.38 4.74
CA LYS A 41 10.00 16.31 5.12
C LYS A 41 11.36 15.62 5.23
N PHE A 42 11.42 14.44 5.84
CA PHE A 42 12.70 13.75 6.07
C PHE A 42 13.20 12.99 4.85
N SER A 43 12.29 12.53 3.98
CA SER A 43 12.65 11.91 2.70
C SER A 43 13.11 12.92 1.64
N ASN A 44 12.77 14.19 1.81
CA ASN A 44 12.92 15.23 0.79
C ASN A 44 12.28 14.81 -0.55
N ASP A 45 11.16 14.09 -0.48
CA ASP A 45 10.42 13.56 -1.62
C ASP A 45 8.93 13.85 -1.48
N ILE A 46 8.21 13.87 -2.60
CA ILE A 46 6.77 14.16 -2.63
C ILE A 46 5.93 12.90 -2.44
N ILE A 47 4.78 13.07 -1.82
CA ILE A 47 3.76 12.02 -1.70
C ILE A 47 2.94 11.98 -2.99
N VAL A 48 2.93 10.85 -3.67
CA VAL A 48 2.19 10.64 -4.94
C VAL A 48 0.99 9.73 -4.80
N GLY A 49 0.77 9.18 -3.63
CA GLY A 49 -0.35 8.28 -3.42
C GLY A 49 -0.41 7.67 -2.03
N TRP A 50 -1.26 6.65 -1.92
CA TRP A 50 -1.55 5.91 -0.70
C TRP A 50 -1.60 4.41 -0.96
N LYS A 51 -1.28 3.62 0.05
CA LYS A 51 -1.49 2.17 0.07
C LYS A 51 -2.36 1.79 1.25
N ILE A 52 -3.02 0.63 1.16
CA ILE A 52 -3.86 0.10 2.22
C ILE A 52 -3.29 -1.24 2.67
N ALA A 53 -2.86 -1.33 3.91
CA ALA A 53 -2.41 -2.58 4.52
C ALA A 53 -3.55 -3.25 5.31
N ALA A 54 -3.42 -4.55 5.58
CA ALA A 54 -4.33 -5.34 6.41
C ALA A 54 -5.78 -5.34 5.89
N THR A 55 -5.96 -5.56 4.59
CA THR A 55 -7.28 -5.58 3.93
C THR A 55 -7.99 -6.93 4.02
N SER A 56 -7.39 -7.96 4.62
CA SER A 56 -8.03 -9.24 4.94
C SER A 56 -8.08 -9.50 6.44
N LYS A 57 -9.01 -10.34 6.88
CA LYS A 57 -9.12 -10.74 8.31
C LYS A 57 -7.88 -11.48 8.78
N GLU A 58 -7.29 -12.31 7.92
CA GLU A 58 -6.05 -13.03 8.17
C GLU A 58 -4.89 -12.05 8.34
N GLY A 59 -4.76 -11.06 7.46
CA GLY A 59 -3.76 -10.00 7.55
C GLY A 59 -3.90 -9.18 8.84
N GLN A 60 -5.12 -8.77 9.20
CA GLN A 60 -5.40 -8.05 10.46
C GLN A 60 -4.97 -8.87 11.69
N LYS A 61 -5.32 -10.16 11.71
CA LYS A 61 -4.92 -11.07 12.79
C LYS A 61 -3.41 -11.27 12.84
N HIS A 62 -2.76 -11.41 11.68
CA HIS A 62 -1.31 -11.62 11.56
C HIS A 62 -0.51 -10.47 12.20
N ILE A 63 -0.90 -9.23 11.94
CA ILE A 63 -0.20 -8.04 12.47
C ILE A 63 -0.85 -7.43 13.71
N GLY A 64 -1.87 -8.08 14.28
CA GLY A 64 -2.50 -7.69 15.54
C GLY A 64 -3.24 -6.35 15.50
N VAL A 65 -3.98 -6.05 14.40
CA VAL A 65 -4.73 -4.81 14.23
C VAL A 65 -6.23 -5.07 14.10
N GLY A 66 -7.04 -4.07 14.44
CA GLY A 66 -8.50 -4.15 14.40
C GLY A 66 -9.13 -3.83 13.04
N GLY A 67 -8.34 -3.37 12.07
CA GLY A 67 -8.80 -2.94 10.75
C GLY A 67 -7.66 -2.56 9.84
N PRO A 68 -7.96 -2.03 8.63
CA PRO A 68 -6.93 -1.61 7.68
C PRO A 68 -6.13 -0.39 8.16
N LEU A 69 -4.96 -0.21 7.58
CA LEU A 69 -4.03 0.89 7.86
C LEU A 69 -3.63 1.57 6.55
N ALA A 70 -3.45 2.91 6.58
CA ALA A 70 -3.00 3.66 5.42
C ALA A 70 -1.52 4.04 5.52
N GLY A 71 -0.80 3.90 4.40
CA GLY A 71 0.58 4.36 4.22
C GLY A 71 0.70 5.27 3.01
N ARG A 72 1.69 6.17 3.01
CA ARG A 72 2.00 7.10 1.92
C ARG A 72 2.93 6.46 0.90
N ILE A 73 2.70 6.70 -0.38
CA ILE A 73 3.60 6.32 -1.47
C ILE A 73 4.46 7.53 -1.81
N LEU A 74 5.79 7.39 -1.65
CA LEU A 74 6.78 8.36 -2.06
C LEU A 74 7.06 8.25 -3.57
N HIS A 75 7.32 9.36 -4.23
CA HIS A 75 7.57 9.39 -5.68
C HIS A 75 8.78 8.54 -6.08
N ASN A 76 9.89 8.61 -5.34
CA ASN A 76 11.10 7.83 -5.61
C ASN A 76 10.97 6.32 -5.30
N LYS A 77 9.83 5.90 -4.73
CA LYS A 77 9.50 4.49 -4.46
C LYS A 77 8.43 3.95 -5.43
N LEU A 78 8.06 4.76 -6.43
CA LEU A 78 7.10 4.38 -7.47
C LEU A 78 7.83 4.09 -8.78
N TYR A 79 7.71 2.86 -9.26
CA TYR A 79 8.38 2.31 -10.44
C TYR A 79 7.38 2.05 -11.56
N LYS A 80 7.89 1.94 -12.78
CA LYS A 80 7.13 1.56 -13.97
C LYS A 80 7.24 0.05 -14.21
N PRO A 81 6.34 -0.54 -15.01
CA PRO A 81 6.50 -1.92 -15.48
C PRO A 81 7.88 -2.14 -16.11
N GLU A 82 8.44 -3.32 -15.90
CA GLU A 82 9.76 -3.77 -16.36
C GLU A 82 10.96 -3.03 -15.74
N ASP A 83 10.74 -2.04 -14.86
CA ASP A 83 11.84 -1.43 -14.11
C ASP A 83 12.55 -2.49 -13.24
N THR A 84 13.81 -2.19 -12.92
CA THR A 84 14.57 -2.97 -11.95
C THR A 84 14.59 -2.28 -10.61
N LEU A 85 13.91 -2.87 -9.63
CA LEU A 85 13.87 -2.39 -8.26
C LEU A 85 15.14 -2.83 -7.52
N ILE A 86 15.72 -1.91 -6.77
CA ILE A 86 16.81 -2.26 -5.86
C ILE A 86 16.19 -2.91 -4.62
N PHE A 87 16.40 -4.22 -4.47
CA PHE A 87 15.88 -4.98 -3.34
C PHE A 87 16.46 -4.48 -2.00
N GLY A 88 17.74 -4.12 -1.99
CA GLY A 88 18.39 -3.42 -0.89
C GLY A 88 18.27 -4.16 0.45
N HIS A 89 17.77 -3.45 1.44
CA HIS A 89 17.63 -3.93 2.82
C HIS A 89 16.23 -4.49 3.13
N ASN A 90 15.37 -4.72 2.12
CA ASN A 90 14.02 -5.27 2.35
C ASN A 90 14.12 -6.62 3.08
N LYS A 91 13.46 -6.73 4.24
CA LYS A 91 13.48 -7.93 5.11
C LYS A 91 12.18 -8.72 5.05
N MET A 92 11.07 -8.10 4.65
CA MET A 92 9.81 -8.84 4.45
C MET A 92 9.93 -9.77 3.25
N ALA A 93 10.66 -9.36 2.22
CA ALA A 93 11.02 -10.18 1.06
C ALA A 93 9.80 -10.84 0.41
N VAL A 94 8.75 -10.07 0.20
CA VAL A 94 7.51 -10.51 -0.45
C VAL A 94 7.06 -9.52 -1.51
N ALA A 95 6.26 -9.99 -2.46
CA ALA A 95 5.57 -9.19 -3.45
C ALA A 95 4.06 -9.46 -3.40
N GLU A 96 3.27 -8.40 -3.59
CA GLU A 96 1.83 -8.38 -3.43
C GLU A 96 1.16 -7.83 -4.69
N PRO A 97 0.25 -8.59 -5.37
CA PRO A 97 -0.49 -8.11 -6.51
C PRO A 97 -1.71 -7.33 -6.04
N GLU A 98 -1.89 -6.11 -6.53
CA GLU A 98 -2.93 -5.20 -6.07
C GLU A 98 -3.64 -4.49 -7.23
N PHE A 99 -4.91 -4.17 -7.05
CA PHE A 99 -5.57 -3.13 -7.83
C PHE A 99 -5.16 -1.75 -7.31
N ALA A 100 -4.99 -0.81 -8.22
CA ALA A 100 -4.74 0.58 -7.85
C ALA A 100 -5.67 1.53 -8.62
N PHE A 101 -6.09 2.61 -7.96
CA PHE A 101 -6.97 3.62 -8.55
C PHE A 101 -6.27 4.97 -8.60
N LYS A 102 -6.37 5.66 -9.73
CA LYS A 102 -5.95 7.04 -9.85
C LYS A 102 -7.10 7.98 -9.55
N ILE A 103 -6.87 8.94 -8.68
CA ILE A 103 -7.88 9.91 -8.25
C ILE A 103 -7.99 11.03 -9.28
N GLY A 104 -9.19 11.21 -9.84
CA GLY A 104 -9.49 12.21 -10.87
C GLY A 104 -9.88 13.58 -10.34
N LYS A 105 -10.32 13.66 -9.07
CA LYS A 105 -10.71 14.93 -8.42
C LYS A 105 -10.24 14.93 -6.96
N THR A 106 -9.80 16.09 -6.47
CA THR A 106 -9.39 16.25 -5.07
C THR A 106 -10.54 16.00 -4.11
N LEU A 107 -10.31 15.14 -3.12
CA LEU A 107 -11.22 14.82 -2.03
C LEU A 107 -10.75 15.53 -0.75
N LYS A 108 -11.53 16.52 -0.32
CA LYS A 108 -11.26 17.23 0.93
C LYS A 108 -11.95 16.52 2.11
N PRO A 109 -11.41 16.65 3.33
CA PRO A 109 -12.07 16.15 4.53
C PRO A 109 -13.50 16.69 4.67
N THR A 110 -14.42 15.83 5.11
CA THR A 110 -15.81 16.18 5.38
C THR A 110 -16.30 15.45 6.63
N LYS A 111 -17.34 15.98 7.28
CA LYS A 111 -17.99 15.35 8.43
C LYS A 111 -18.87 14.17 8.01
N THR A 112 -19.36 14.17 6.78
CA THR A 112 -20.20 13.10 6.23
C THR A 112 -19.31 12.05 5.58
N LEU A 113 -19.59 10.79 5.84
CA LEU A 113 -18.86 9.69 5.18
C LEU A 113 -19.21 9.66 3.68
N TYR A 114 -18.18 9.44 2.88
CA TYR A 114 -18.33 9.14 1.47
C TYR A 114 -18.90 7.72 1.29
N ASN A 115 -19.85 7.55 0.41
CA ASN A 115 -20.30 6.23 -0.02
C ASN A 115 -19.50 5.74 -1.24
N LEU A 116 -19.67 4.46 -1.56
CA LEU A 116 -18.96 3.81 -2.67
C LEU A 116 -19.18 4.52 -4.01
N GLU A 117 -20.45 4.84 -4.33
CA GLU A 117 -20.82 5.45 -5.61
C GLU A 117 -20.18 6.82 -5.78
N ASP A 118 -20.17 7.65 -4.74
CA ASP A 118 -19.56 8.97 -4.79
C ASP A 118 -18.04 8.90 -4.93
N VAL A 119 -17.39 7.94 -4.26
CA VAL A 119 -15.94 7.72 -4.41
C VAL A 119 -15.61 7.28 -5.82
N MET A 120 -16.37 6.34 -6.40
CA MET A 120 -16.10 5.82 -7.75
C MET A 120 -16.27 6.87 -8.85
N LYS A 121 -17.17 7.86 -8.69
CA LYS A 121 -17.29 9.02 -9.60
C LYS A 121 -16.04 9.92 -9.62
N LEU A 122 -15.17 9.80 -8.63
CA LEU A 122 -13.95 10.59 -8.50
C LEU A 122 -12.70 9.83 -9.00
N VAL A 123 -12.84 8.56 -9.38
CA VAL A 123 -11.76 7.75 -9.94
C VAL A 123 -11.58 8.10 -11.42
N GLU A 124 -10.33 8.35 -11.81
CA GLU A 124 -9.93 8.62 -13.20
C GLU A 124 -9.68 7.32 -13.97
N SER A 125 -8.92 6.40 -13.38
CA SER A 125 -8.52 5.14 -14.02
C SER A 125 -8.19 4.04 -13.01
N LEU A 126 -8.32 2.79 -13.49
CA LEU A 126 -7.83 1.59 -12.82
C LEU A 126 -6.41 1.27 -13.31
N HIS A 127 -5.58 0.74 -12.45
CA HIS A 127 -4.21 0.32 -12.72
C HIS A 127 -3.95 -1.03 -12.04
N LEU A 128 -2.94 -1.76 -12.55
CA LEU A 128 -2.37 -2.93 -11.91
C LEU A 128 -1.14 -2.51 -11.11
N SER A 129 -0.94 -3.12 -9.95
CA SER A 129 0.16 -2.79 -9.06
C SER A 129 0.83 -4.04 -8.51
N ILE A 130 2.13 -3.92 -8.25
CA ILE A 130 2.90 -4.83 -7.39
C ILE A 130 3.48 -3.99 -6.26
N GLU A 131 3.16 -4.32 -5.01
CA GLU A 131 3.84 -3.78 -3.84
C GLU A 131 4.93 -4.73 -3.36
N LEU A 132 6.08 -4.18 -2.96
CA LEU A 132 7.11 -4.84 -2.17
C LEU A 132 7.16 -4.15 -0.80
N PRO A 133 6.37 -4.61 0.18
CA PRO A 133 6.35 -3.98 1.50
C PRO A 133 7.63 -4.24 2.29
N ASP A 134 7.97 -3.34 3.22
CA ASP A 134 8.94 -3.58 4.28
C ASP A 134 8.63 -2.75 5.51
N SER A 135 8.80 -3.31 6.69
CA SER A 135 8.67 -2.60 7.95
C SER A 135 10.03 -2.17 8.49
N ARG A 136 10.08 -1.00 9.11
CA ARG A 136 11.26 -0.52 9.85
C ARG A 136 11.35 -1.15 11.24
N PHE A 137 10.30 -1.81 11.72
CA PHE A 137 10.36 -2.58 12.96
C PHE A 137 10.82 -4.02 12.73
N LYS A 138 11.65 -4.54 13.66
CA LYS A 138 12.13 -5.92 13.62
C LYS A 138 11.00 -6.94 13.74
N ASN A 139 10.05 -6.68 14.64
CA ASN A 139 8.91 -7.56 14.94
C ASN A 139 7.60 -6.83 14.62
N PHE A 140 7.42 -6.40 13.37
CA PHE A 140 6.28 -5.58 12.94
C PHE A 140 4.90 -6.18 13.32
N ALA A 141 4.78 -7.50 13.34
CA ALA A 141 3.52 -8.17 13.69
C ALA A 141 3.06 -7.97 15.15
N THR A 142 3.93 -7.45 16.03
CA THR A 142 3.64 -7.30 17.46
C THR A 142 3.82 -5.89 18.01
N VAL A 143 4.17 -4.90 17.15
CA VAL A 143 4.42 -3.53 17.61
C VAL A 143 3.16 -2.72 17.87
N GLY A 144 2.01 -3.21 17.40
CA GLY A 144 0.72 -2.56 17.58
C GLY A 144 0.37 -1.55 16.48
N GLU A 145 -0.92 -1.27 16.37
CA GLU A 145 -1.55 -0.51 15.29
C GLU A 145 -0.91 0.87 15.07
N PHE A 146 -0.74 1.67 16.13
CA PHE A 146 -0.23 3.03 15.99
C PHE A 146 1.22 3.08 15.55
N ASN A 147 2.03 2.12 16.00
CA ASN A 147 3.41 1.98 15.53
C ASN A 147 3.47 1.55 14.05
N LEU A 148 2.55 0.71 13.59
CA LEU A 148 2.46 0.35 12.18
C LEU A 148 2.03 1.55 11.32
N ILE A 149 1.08 2.38 11.77
CA ILE A 149 0.68 3.59 11.06
C ILE A 149 1.87 4.55 10.94
N LEU A 150 2.56 4.85 12.04
CA LEU A 150 3.73 5.74 11.99
C LEU A 150 4.90 5.16 11.18
N ASP A 151 4.98 3.83 11.06
CA ASP A 151 5.89 3.09 10.17
C ASP A 151 5.38 3.05 8.73
N ASN A 152 4.52 3.99 8.36
CA ASN A 152 3.97 4.10 7.03
C ASN A 152 3.21 2.84 6.56
N ALA A 153 2.58 2.11 7.47
CA ALA A 153 1.84 0.87 7.22
C ALA A 153 2.67 -0.14 6.40
N CYS A 154 3.97 -0.25 6.67
CA CYS A 154 4.95 -1.07 5.94
C CYS A 154 5.12 -0.70 4.45
N ALA A 155 4.64 0.46 4.00
CA ALA A 155 4.84 0.91 2.61
C ALA A 155 6.34 1.01 2.29
N HIS A 156 6.75 0.49 1.11
CA HIS A 156 8.16 0.54 0.71
C HIS A 156 8.31 0.83 -0.79
N GLN A 157 8.14 -0.15 -1.69
CA GLN A 157 8.30 0.02 -3.14
C GLN A 157 7.05 -0.45 -3.87
N PHE A 158 6.71 0.25 -4.97
CA PHE A 158 5.52 -0.01 -5.77
C PHE A 158 5.85 0.04 -7.25
N ALA A 159 5.31 -0.88 -8.03
CA ALA A 159 5.25 -0.75 -9.47
C ALA A 159 3.81 -0.59 -9.90
N ILE A 160 3.54 0.39 -10.78
CA ILE A 160 2.19 0.72 -11.24
C ILE A 160 2.15 0.71 -12.77
N SER A 161 1.17 0.01 -13.36
CA SER A 161 0.92 -0.01 -14.79
C SER A 161 0.41 1.34 -15.32
N GLN A 162 0.33 1.50 -16.63
CA GLN A 162 -0.52 2.52 -17.23
C GLN A 162 -1.98 2.27 -16.86
N GLY A 163 -2.85 3.28 -17.05
CA GLY A 163 -4.29 3.11 -16.89
C GLY A 163 -4.82 2.01 -17.81
N ILE A 164 -5.71 1.18 -17.29
CA ILE A 164 -6.29 0.03 -18.01
C ILE A 164 -7.24 0.54 -19.09
N ASP A 165 -6.96 0.20 -20.33
CA ASP A 165 -7.84 0.47 -21.49
C ASP A 165 -8.86 -0.68 -21.65
N TYR A 166 -9.78 -0.80 -20.69
CA TYR A 166 -10.83 -1.78 -20.63
C TYR A 166 -12.03 -1.20 -19.86
N PRO A 167 -13.28 -1.52 -20.18
CA PRO A 167 -14.45 -1.00 -19.45
C PRO A 167 -14.61 -1.65 -18.06
N TRP A 168 -13.57 -1.49 -17.23
CA TRP A 168 -13.43 -2.09 -15.90
C TRP A 168 -14.52 -1.65 -14.92
N GLN A 169 -15.18 -0.51 -15.17
CA GLN A 169 -16.25 -0.01 -14.30
C GLN A 169 -17.44 -0.97 -14.21
N SER A 170 -17.68 -1.74 -15.28
CA SER A 170 -18.74 -2.74 -15.36
C SER A 170 -18.34 -4.11 -14.79
N LEU A 171 -17.05 -4.32 -14.49
CA LEU A 171 -16.58 -5.58 -13.94
C LEU A 171 -16.92 -5.72 -12.46
N ASP A 172 -17.19 -6.95 -12.06
CA ASP A 172 -17.22 -7.34 -10.66
C ASP A 172 -15.76 -7.63 -10.20
N LEU A 173 -15.07 -6.59 -9.72
CA LEU A 173 -13.69 -6.73 -9.28
C LEU A 173 -13.53 -7.71 -8.11
N SER A 174 -14.59 -7.92 -7.31
CA SER A 174 -14.55 -8.90 -6.22
C SER A 174 -14.31 -10.32 -6.70
N LYS A 175 -14.83 -10.66 -7.89
CA LYS A 175 -14.68 -11.98 -8.52
C LYS A 175 -13.49 -12.08 -9.47
N HIS A 176 -12.79 -10.97 -9.70
CA HIS A 176 -11.68 -10.95 -10.63
C HIS A 176 -10.50 -11.75 -10.10
N LYS A 177 -10.06 -12.76 -10.85
CA LYS A 177 -8.94 -13.63 -10.48
C LYS A 177 -7.62 -12.93 -10.76
N VAL A 178 -6.68 -13.12 -9.85
CA VAL A 178 -5.34 -12.57 -9.93
C VAL A 178 -4.34 -13.68 -9.65
N LYS A 179 -3.20 -13.65 -10.34
CA LYS A 179 -2.10 -14.57 -10.12
C LYS A 179 -0.81 -13.78 -9.99
N ILE A 180 0.04 -14.15 -9.05
CA ILE A 180 1.40 -13.62 -8.95
C ILE A 180 2.40 -14.76 -8.98
N TYR A 181 3.50 -14.61 -9.74
CA TYR A 181 4.54 -15.61 -9.86
C TYR A 181 5.91 -14.97 -10.08
N ASN A 182 6.96 -15.73 -9.79
CA ASN A 182 8.35 -15.31 -10.01
C ASN A 182 9.09 -16.21 -11.01
N SER A 183 10.31 -15.81 -11.39
CA SER A 183 11.17 -16.55 -12.32
C SER A 183 11.59 -17.96 -11.83
N ALA A 184 11.39 -18.27 -10.54
CA ALA A 184 11.61 -19.60 -9.97
C ALA A 184 10.36 -20.50 -10.03
N ASN A 185 9.29 -20.07 -10.75
CA ASN A 185 7.99 -20.75 -10.87
C ASN A 185 7.22 -20.89 -9.54
N LEU A 186 7.56 -20.12 -8.51
CA LEU A 186 6.69 -20.00 -7.34
C LEU A 186 5.50 -19.13 -7.73
N GLN A 187 4.28 -19.56 -7.39
CA GLN A 187 3.04 -18.92 -7.79
C GLN A 187 2.05 -18.92 -6.65
N HIS A 188 1.30 -17.81 -6.53
CA HIS A 188 0.12 -17.70 -5.68
C HIS A 188 -1.07 -17.21 -6.52
N ASP A 189 -2.22 -17.84 -6.29
CA ASP A 189 -3.50 -17.40 -6.87
C ASP A 189 -4.23 -16.51 -5.88
N GLY A 190 -5.03 -15.58 -6.40
CA GLY A 190 -5.79 -14.63 -5.62
C GLY A 190 -7.07 -14.20 -6.31
N ILE A 191 -7.79 -13.31 -5.64
CA ILE A 191 -9.06 -12.78 -6.10
C ILE A 191 -9.30 -11.40 -5.48
N GLY A 192 -9.97 -10.51 -6.18
CA GLY A 192 -10.26 -9.17 -5.68
C GLY A 192 -11.05 -9.13 -4.37
N ALA A 193 -11.87 -10.15 -4.08
CA ALA A 193 -12.61 -10.24 -2.81
C ALA A 193 -11.71 -10.32 -1.57
N ASN A 194 -10.44 -10.71 -1.70
CA ASN A 194 -9.48 -10.72 -0.60
C ASN A 194 -9.19 -9.30 -0.07
N VAL A 195 -9.53 -8.27 -0.85
CA VAL A 195 -9.33 -6.86 -0.53
C VAL A 195 -10.62 -6.27 0.04
N LEU A 196 -10.87 -6.44 1.34
CA LEU A 196 -12.10 -5.99 2.04
C LEU A 196 -13.41 -6.40 1.35
N GLY A 197 -13.41 -7.51 0.60
CA GLY A 197 -14.55 -7.96 -0.19
C GLY A 197 -14.61 -7.38 -1.61
N ASP A 198 -14.08 -6.19 -1.85
CA ASP A 198 -13.93 -5.56 -3.17
C ASP A 198 -12.90 -4.41 -3.09
N PRO A 199 -11.94 -4.30 -4.03
CA PRO A 199 -10.96 -3.20 -4.04
C PRO A 199 -11.57 -1.80 -3.97
N ARG A 200 -12.80 -1.61 -4.51
CA ARG A 200 -13.53 -0.34 -4.44
C ARG A 200 -14.03 -0.03 -3.03
N ILE A 201 -14.35 -1.06 -2.24
CA ILE A 201 -14.69 -0.91 -0.81
C ILE A 201 -13.44 -0.47 -0.05
N ALA A 202 -12.27 -1.06 -0.35
CA ALA A 202 -11.01 -0.65 0.26
C ALA A 202 -10.67 0.81 -0.07
N LEU A 203 -10.83 1.25 -1.32
CA LEU A 203 -10.67 2.66 -1.68
C LEU A 203 -11.63 3.56 -0.89
N THR A 204 -12.90 3.17 -0.77
CA THR A 204 -13.91 3.94 -0.03
C THR A 204 -13.54 4.02 1.46
N TRP A 205 -13.05 2.92 2.04
CA TRP A 205 -12.52 2.92 3.40
C TRP A 205 -11.38 3.93 3.55
N LEU A 206 -10.39 3.93 2.63
CA LEU A 206 -9.27 4.86 2.69
C LEU A 206 -9.72 6.32 2.64
N VAL A 207 -10.63 6.64 1.71
CA VAL A 207 -11.17 8.01 1.59
C VAL A 207 -11.77 8.48 2.90
N ASN A 208 -12.56 7.62 3.55
CA ASN A 208 -13.19 7.92 4.83
C ASN A 208 -12.15 7.99 5.97
N GLU A 209 -11.21 7.07 6.02
CA GLU A 209 -10.12 7.07 7.02
C GLU A 209 -9.33 8.38 6.97
N LEU A 210 -8.90 8.80 5.77
CA LEU A 210 -8.13 10.03 5.60
C LEU A 210 -8.98 11.27 5.90
N SER A 211 -10.24 11.28 5.46
CA SER A 211 -11.18 12.37 5.76
C SER A 211 -11.38 12.57 7.27
N GLN A 212 -11.56 11.49 8.04
CA GLN A 212 -11.71 11.53 9.49
C GLN A 212 -10.43 11.98 10.23
N ASN A 213 -9.28 11.86 9.58
CA ASN A 213 -8.00 12.31 10.11
C ASN A 213 -7.55 13.68 9.53
N ASP A 214 -8.47 14.43 8.92
CA ASP A 214 -8.25 15.76 8.33
C ASP A 214 -7.22 15.77 7.19
N ILE A 215 -7.08 14.65 6.44
CA ILE A 215 -6.12 14.47 5.36
C ILE A 215 -6.82 14.56 4.01
N THR A 216 -6.33 15.42 3.12
CA THR A 216 -6.81 15.58 1.75
C THR A 216 -6.16 14.56 0.81
N ILE A 217 -6.95 13.96 -0.09
CA ILE A 217 -6.44 13.17 -1.21
C ILE A 217 -6.48 14.07 -2.46
N TYR A 218 -5.34 14.32 -3.06
CA TYR A 218 -5.26 15.21 -4.21
C TYR A 218 -5.52 14.48 -5.53
N LYS A 219 -6.09 15.20 -6.50
CA LYS A 219 -6.17 14.75 -7.89
C LYS A 219 -4.81 14.27 -8.39
N GLY A 220 -4.79 13.16 -9.11
CA GLY A 220 -3.59 12.52 -9.65
C GLY A 220 -2.92 11.51 -8.72
N MET A 221 -3.25 11.49 -7.43
CA MET A 221 -2.73 10.48 -6.51
C MET A 221 -3.19 9.09 -6.88
N ILE A 222 -2.30 8.10 -6.68
CA ILE A 222 -2.57 6.68 -6.83
C ILE A 222 -2.95 6.08 -5.46
N VAL A 223 -3.92 5.19 -5.45
CA VAL A 223 -4.28 4.40 -4.26
C VAL A 223 -4.14 2.92 -4.59
N SER A 224 -3.15 2.25 -3.99
CA SER A 224 -2.98 0.80 -4.02
C SER A 224 -3.81 0.18 -2.91
N THR A 225 -4.65 -0.82 -3.23
CA THR A 225 -5.81 -1.17 -2.39
C THR A 225 -5.59 -2.36 -1.45
N GLY A 226 -4.43 -2.98 -1.48
CA GLY A 226 -4.10 -4.17 -0.70
C GLY A 226 -4.04 -5.43 -1.54
N THR A 227 -3.34 -6.42 -1.01
CA THR A 227 -3.02 -7.64 -1.76
C THR A 227 -4.23 -8.50 -2.10
N CYS A 228 -4.31 -8.93 -3.36
CA CYS A 228 -5.34 -9.85 -3.85
C CYS A 228 -5.03 -11.33 -3.54
N SER A 229 -3.80 -11.66 -3.15
CA SER A 229 -3.35 -13.04 -2.85
C SER A 229 -2.56 -13.10 -1.54
N MET A 230 -2.15 -14.30 -1.14
CA MET A 230 -1.02 -14.41 -0.19
C MET A 230 0.21 -13.74 -0.79
N PRO A 231 0.98 -12.97 0.01
CA PRO A 231 2.23 -12.38 -0.44
C PRO A 231 3.19 -13.44 -0.98
N LEU A 232 3.76 -13.21 -2.18
CA LEU A 232 4.69 -14.13 -2.82
C LEU A 232 6.10 -13.93 -2.27
N PRO A 233 6.76 -14.93 -1.66
CA PRO A 233 8.18 -14.83 -1.29
C PRO A 233 9.06 -14.53 -2.50
N ILE A 234 9.95 -13.55 -2.35
CA ILE A 234 10.87 -13.09 -3.40
C ILE A 234 12.29 -12.91 -2.88
N LYS A 235 13.24 -12.81 -3.81
CA LYS A 235 14.64 -12.49 -3.53
C LYS A 235 15.23 -11.59 -4.61
N SER A 236 16.39 -11.01 -4.33
CA SER A 236 17.16 -10.28 -5.32
C SER A 236 17.47 -11.19 -6.54
N GLY A 237 17.28 -10.67 -7.75
CA GLY A 237 17.43 -11.38 -9.02
C GLY A 237 16.14 -12.00 -9.56
N ASP A 238 15.04 -11.98 -8.81
CA ASP A 238 13.76 -12.47 -9.34
C ASP A 238 13.16 -11.48 -10.35
N LYS A 239 12.55 -12.03 -11.42
CA LYS A 239 11.50 -11.35 -12.18
C LYS A 239 10.16 -11.76 -11.59
N ILE A 240 9.33 -10.78 -11.26
CA ILE A 240 8.02 -10.95 -10.63
C ILE A 240 6.96 -10.48 -11.60
N THR A 241 5.93 -11.28 -11.80
CA THR A 241 4.79 -10.94 -12.68
C THR A 241 3.48 -11.12 -11.91
N ALA A 242 2.63 -10.10 -11.95
CA ALA A 242 1.25 -10.17 -11.52
C ALA A 242 0.34 -10.15 -12.76
N ASP A 243 -0.46 -11.20 -12.92
CA ASP A 243 -1.38 -11.42 -14.03
C ASP A 243 -2.82 -11.22 -13.55
N PHE A 244 -3.53 -10.30 -14.18
CA PHE A 244 -4.91 -9.95 -13.90
C PHE A 244 -5.86 -10.36 -15.06
N GLY A 245 -5.51 -11.43 -15.79
CA GLY A 245 -6.33 -11.94 -16.89
C GLY A 245 -6.62 -10.89 -17.96
N ASP A 246 -7.89 -10.67 -18.27
CA ASP A 246 -8.33 -9.73 -19.32
C ASP A 246 -7.90 -8.27 -19.07
N LEU A 247 -7.55 -7.90 -17.85
CA LEU A 247 -7.02 -6.58 -17.52
C LEU A 247 -5.53 -6.42 -17.81
N GLY A 248 -4.84 -7.52 -18.19
CA GLY A 248 -3.43 -7.53 -18.52
C GLY A 248 -2.54 -7.97 -17.36
N SER A 249 -1.26 -7.69 -17.48
CA SER A 249 -0.23 -8.06 -16.50
C SER A 249 0.77 -6.93 -16.26
N ILE A 250 1.45 -6.99 -15.12
CA ILE A 250 2.56 -6.11 -14.76
C ILE A 250 3.73 -6.96 -14.29
N SER A 251 4.95 -6.61 -14.73
CA SER A 251 6.18 -7.28 -14.30
C SER A 251 7.22 -6.28 -13.81
N ILE A 252 8.07 -6.74 -12.90
CA ILE A 252 9.22 -6.01 -12.38
C ILE A 252 10.41 -6.97 -12.23
N ASN A 253 11.61 -6.40 -12.23
CA ASN A 253 12.83 -7.13 -11.90
C ASN A 253 13.36 -6.65 -10.54
N THR A 254 14.07 -7.51 -9.80
CA THR A 254 14.75 -7.16 -8.54
C THR A 254 16.24 -7.38 -8.66
N LYS A 255 17.07 -6.55 -8.02
CA LYS A 255 18.53 -6.73 -7.94
C LYS A 255 19.10 -6.31 -6.60
#